data_ea359dbb20b3c885a2138b7e08d8ace0
#
_entry.id   ea359dbb20b3c885a2138b7e08d8ace0
#
_cell.length_a   1.000
_cell.length_b   1.000
_cell.length_c   1.000
_cell.angle_alpha   90.00
_cell.angle_beta   90.00
_cell.angle_gamma   90.00
#
_symmetry.space_group_name_H-M   'P 1'
#
loop_
_entity.id
_entity.type
_entity.pdbx_description
1 polymer ?
#
loop_
_entity_poly.entity_id
_entity_poly.type
_entity_poly.pdbx_seq_one_letter_code
_entity_poly.pdbx_strand_id
1 'polypeptide(L)'
;MMRATLILNPRSGKGRAPDVLELARALSRQLGVDLSERMIEGPGHGSELAREAVTAGHDRVIAAGGDGTLNAVANGLVGSPVALGIVAMGSGNGYARSQKLPLNPKEALHRAFTGTARPMDVCYLNDHLFLGTAGIGFDARVAWEFDRSRSRGFWNYLRITLKEILGAQPLRVVVNA
;
A
#
# COMPACT_ATOMS: atom_id res chain seq x y z
N MET A 1 -18.30 18.95 5.64
CA MET A 1 -17.86 17.83 6.48
C MET A 1 -16.94 16.98 5.61
N MET A 2 -15.74 16.64 6.06
CA MET A 2 -14.78 15.84 5.29
C MET A 2 -15.34 14.41 5.10
N ARG A 3 -15.28 13.90 3.86
CA ARG A 3 -15.70 12.54 3.50
C ARG A 3 -14.48 11.69 3.21
N ALA A 4 -14.36 10.55 3.87
CA ALA A 4 -13.24 9.64 3.69
C ALA A 4 -13.70 8.20 3.45
N THR A 5 -12.95 7.47 2.64
CA THR A 5 -13.13 6.02 2.49
C THR A 5 -11.91 5.29 3.07
N LEU A 6 -12.14 4.38 4.01
CA LEU A 6 -11.14 3.42 4.45
C LEU A 6 -11.25 2.16 3.60
N ILE A 7 -10.21 1.86 2.84
CA ILE A 7 -10.07 0.60 2.06
C ILE A 7 -9.11 -0.30 2.80
N LEU A 8 -9.63 -1.39 3.36
CA LEU A 8 -8.89 -2.28 4.24
C LEU A 8 -8.71 -3.65 3.60
N ASN A 9 -7.48 -4.16 3.64
CA ASN A 9 -7.18 -5.54 3.24
C ASN A 9 -7.18 -6.46 4.47
N PRO A 10 -8.21 -7.31 4.66
CA PRO A 10 -8.34 -8.16 5.84
C PRO A 10 -7.25 -9.23 5.94
N ARG A 11 -6.58 -9.56 4.83
CA ARG A 11 -5.48 -10.53 4.78
C ARG A 11 -4.14 -9.93 5.24
N SER A 12 -4.06 -8.60 5.39
CA SER A 12 -2.87 -7.90 5.87
C SER A 12 -2.85 -7.82 7.39
N GLY A 13 -1.65 -7.76 7.98
CA GLY A 13 -1.50 -7.42 9.39
C GLY A 13 -1.77 -8.53 10.39
N LYS A 14 -1.80 -9.80 9.99
CA LYS A 14 -1.95 -10.95 10.90
C LYS A 14 -3.12 -10.81 11.88
N GLY A 15 -4.32 -10.47 11.39
CA GLY A 15 -5.54 -10.35 12.19
C GLY A 15 -5.80 -8.98 12.82
N ARG A 16 -4.96 -7.96 12.58
CA ARG A 16 -5.16 -6.59 13.12
C ARG A 16 -6.24 -5.76 12.40
N ALA A 17 -6.88 -6.31 11.39
CA ALA A 17 -7.90 -5.60 10.62
C ALA A 17 -9.09 -5.10 11.48
N PRO A 18 -9.65 -5.89 12.41
CA PRO A 18 -10.73 -5.42 13.29
C PRO A 18 -10.30 -4.23 14.16
N ASP A 19 -9.10 -4.28 14.75
CA ASP A 19 -8.57 -3.22 15.60
C ASP A 19 -8.41 -1.90 14.83
N VAL A 20 -7.89 -1.97 13.60
CA VAL A 20 -7.73 -0.79 12.73
C VAL A 20 -9.08 -0.20 12.37
N LEU A 21 -10.09 -1.03 12.12
CA LEU A 21 -11.43 -0.60 11.79
C LEU A 21 -12.08 0.11 12.98
N GLU A 22 -11.96 -0.45 14.18
CA GLU A 22 -12.48 0.16 15.40
C GLU A 22 -11.82 1.51 15.70
N LEU A 23 -10.48 1.57 15.59
CA LEU A 23 -9.74 2.82 15.72
C LEU A 23 -10.16 3.88 14.70
N ALA A 24 -10.37 3.48 13.44
CA ALA A 24 -10.81 4.39 12.39
C ALA A 24 -12.20 4.97 12.70
N ARG A 25 -13.14 4.13 13.14
CA ARG A 25 -14.48 4.56 13.58
C ARG A 25 -14.44 5.52 14.76
N ALA A 26 -13.60 5.23 15.74
CA ALA A 26 -13.46 6.09 16.93
C ALA A 26 -12.90 7.46 16.55
N LEU A 27 -11.83 7.48 15.77
CA LEU A 27 -11.19 8.72 15.31
C LEU A 27 -12.07 9.52 14.37
N SER A 28 -12.79 8.88 13.43
CA SER A 28 -13.68 9.59 12.50
C SER A 28 -14.80 10.32 13.25
N ARG A 29 -15.41 9.67 14.26
CA ARG A 29 -16.39 10.33 15.13
C ARG A 29 -15.81 11.51 15.89
N GLN A 30 -14.62 11.35 16.46
CA GLN A 30 -13.93 12.41 17.20
C GLN A 30 -13.60 13.62 16.32
N LEU A 31 -13.25 13.39 15.07
CA LEU A 31 -12.81 14.41 14.11
C LEU A 31 -13.95 14.96 13.24
N GLY A 32 -15.16 14.46 13.38
CA GLY A 32 -16.30 14.87 12.56
C GLY A 32 -16.15 14.48 11.07
N VAL A 33 -15.56 13.31 10.80
CA VAL A 33 -15.34 12.77 9.45
C VAL A 33 -16.44 11.78 9.11
N ASP A 34 -17.05 11.96 7.93
CA ASP A 34 -17.96 10.97 7.33
C ASP A 34 -17.13 9.84 6.73
N LEU A 35 -17.09 8.69 7.40
CA LEU A 35 -16.25 7.55 7.07
C LEU A 35 -17.04 6.43 6.41
N SER A 36 -16.71 6.12 5.17
CA SER A 36 -17.13 4.90 4.47
C SER A 36 -16.07 3.81 4.63
N GLU A 37 -16.49 2.58 4.87
CA GLU A 37 -15.60 1.43 5.08
C GLU A 37 -15.78 0.44 3.94
N ARG A 38 -14.65 -0.01 3.37
CA ARG A 38 -14.61 -0.98 2.26
C ARG A 38 -13.56 -2.04 2.53
N MET A 39 -13.91 -3.29 2.29
CA MET A 39 -13.00 -4.43 2.42
C MET A 39 -12.55 -4.92 1.05
N ILE A 40 -11.25 -5.18 0.90
CA ILE A 40 -10.72 -5.81 -0.31
C ILE A 40 -11.04 -7.32 -0.27
N GLU A 41 -11.71 -7.80 -1.30
CA GLU A 41 -12.09 -9.20 -1.43
C GLU A 41 -11.13 -10.00 -2.32
N GLY A 42 -10.49 -9.36 -3.30
CA GLY A 42 -9.61 -10.03 -4.26
C GLY A 42 -8.64 -9.10 -5.00
N PRO A 43 -7.87 -9.66 -5.94
CA PRO A 43 -7.01 -8.89 -6.82
C PRO A 43 -7.80 -7.86 -7.63
N GLY A 44 -7.23 -6.65 -7.80
CA GLY A 44 -7.87 -5.56 -8.53
C GLY A 44 -8.90 -4.75 -7.74
N HIS A 45 -9.62 -5.37 -6.80
CA HIS A 45 -10.72 -4.74 -6.06
C HIS A 45 -10.31 -3.45 -5.31
N GLY A 46 -9.06 -3.36 -4.80
CA GLY A 46 -8.57 -2.13 -4.18
C GLY A 46 -8.57 -0.91 -5.10
N SER A 47 -8.27 -1.11 -6.38
CA SER A 47 -8.30 -0.07 -7.39
C SER A 47 -9.72 0.32 -7.78
N GLU A 48 -10.64 -0.63 -7.83
CA GLU A 48 -12.06 -0.39 -8.11
C GLU A 48 -12.69 0.44 -6.99
N LEU A 49 -12.50 0.03 -5.73
CA LEU A 49 -13.00 0.74 -4.55
C LEU A 49 -12.45 2.18 -4.46
N ALA A 50 -11.20 2.38 -4.87
CA ALA A 50 -10.62 3.72 -4.90
C ALA A 50 -11.29 4.60 -5.97
N ARG A 51 -11.55 4.07 -7.17
CA ARG A 51 -12.29 4.80 -8.23
C ARG A 51 -13.73 5.11 -7.82
N GLU A 52 -14.40 4.18 -7.13
CA GLU A 52 -15.73 4.43 -6.58
C GLU A 52 -15.71 5.59 -5.59
N ALA A 53 -14.72 5.65 -4.70
CA ALA A 53 -14.57 6.75 -3.76
C ALA A 53 -14.32 8.11 -4.46
N VAL A 54 -13.52 8.11 -5.53
CA VAL A 54 -13.32 9.30 -6.37
C VAL A 54 -14.63 9.75 -6.99
N THR A 55 -15.37 8.83 -7.61
CA THR A 55 -16.67 9.12 -8.26
C THR A 55 -17.71 9.60 -7.27
N ALA A 56 -17.68 9.05 -6.03
CA ALA A 56 -18.55 9.48 -4.95
C ALA A 56 -18.18 10.86 -4.35
N GLY A 57 -17.09 11.47 -4.79
CA GLY A 57 -16.62 12.78 -4.35
C GLY A 57 -16.09 12.78 -2.91
N HIS A 58 -15.37 11.72 -2.52
CA HIS A 58 -14.67 11.70 -1.23
C HIS A 58 -13.42 12.56 -1.29
N ASP A 59 -13.09 13.19 -0.17
CA ASP A 59 -11.91 14.05 -0.03
C ASP A 59 -10.64 13.21 0.16
N ARG A 60 -10.78 12.03 0.79
CA ARG A 60 -9.67 11.16 1.14
C ARG A 60 -10.01 9.69 0.95
N VAL A 61 -9.02 8.93 0.53
CA VAL A 61 -9.03 7.46 0.57
C VAL A 61 -7.87 7.00 1.43
N ILE A 62 -8.15 6.13 2.40
CA ILE A 62 -7.16 5.59 3.34
C ILE A 62 -6.93 4.12 3.00
N ALA A 63 -5.72 3.80 2.55
CA ALA A 63 -5.31 2.42 2.27
C ALA A 63 -4.76 1.78 3.55
N ALA A 64 -5.45 0.76 4.07
CA ALA A 64 -5.01 -0.02 5.21
C ALA A 64 -4.58 -1.43 4.76
N GLY A 65 -3.27 -1.64 4.67
CA GLY A 65 -2.71 -2.89 4.16
C GLY A 65 -1.19 -2.86 4.01
N GLY A 66 -0.63 -3.78 3.24
CA GLY A 66 0.78 -3.79 2.85
C GLY A 66 1.03 -2.97 1.59
N ASP A 67 2.28 -2.99 1.10
CA ASP A 67 2.70 -2.23 -0.09
C ASP A 67 1.88 -2.58 -1.35
N GLY A 68 1.49 -3.84 -1.52
CA GLY A 68 0.60 -4.25 -2.62
C GLY A 68 -0.80 -3.65 -2.54
N THR A 69 -1.35 -3.54 -1.33
CA THR A 69 -2.65 -2.86 -1.10
C THR A 69 -2.53 -1.38 -1.43
N LEU A 70 -1.45 -0.75 -0.98
CA LEU A 70 -1.16 0.65 -1.24
C LEU A 70 -1.07 0.93 -2.75
N ASN A 71 -0.32 0.13 -3.50
CA ASN A 71 -0.21 0.27 -4.94
C ASN A 71 -1.56 0.10 -5.65
N ALA A 72 -2.37 -0.89 -5.24
CA ALA A 72 -3.70 -1.11 -5.82
C ALA A 72 -4.63 0.08 -5.60
N VAL A 73 -4.68 0.62 -4.37
CA VAL A 73 -5.51 1.80 -4.06
C VAL A 73 -5.00 3.03 -4.79
N ALA A 74 -3.68 3.27 -4.79
CA ALA A 74 -3.08 4.40 -5.48
C ALA A 74 -3.39 4.40 -6.98
N ASN A 75 -3.35 3.23 -7.63
CA ASN A 75 -3.69 3.09 -9.04
C ASN A 75 -5.13 3.55 -9.36
N GLY A 76 -6.06 3.40 -8.43
CA GLY A 76 -7.43 3.90 -8.58
C GLY A 76 -7.56 5.42 -8.36
N LEU A 77 -6.55 6.07 -7.76
CA LEU A 77 -6.56 7.50 -7.43
C LEU A 77 -5.78 8.37 -8.41
N VAL A 78 -4.98 7.78 -9.29
CA VAL A 78 -4.14 8.56 -10.23
C VAL A 78 -4.98 9.55 -11.04
N GLY A 79 -4.50 10.77 -11.12
CA GLY A 79 -5.19 11.85 -11.85
C GLY A 79 -6.39 12.44 -11.12
N SER A 80 -6.71 11.98 -9.91
CA SER A 80 -7.78 12.56 -9.09
C SER A 80 -7.24 13.54 -8.04
N PRO A 81 -8.06 14.46 -7.53
CA PRO A 81 -7.69 15.36 -6.44
C PRO A 81 -7.77 14.68 -5.05
N VAL A 82 -8.19 13.43 -4.98
CA VAL A 82 -8.46 12.72 -3.73
C VAL A 82 -7.14 12.37 -3.04
N ALA A 83 -7.01 12.75 -1.78
CA ALA A 83 -5.79 12.49 -1.02
C ALA A 83 -5.68 11.03 -0.56
N LEU A 84 -4.49 10.44 -0.71
CA LEU A 84 -4.19 9.10 -0.22
C LEU A 84 -3.64 9.14 1.21
N GLY A 85 -4.37 8.54 2.15
CA GLY A 85 -3.90 8.22 3.50
C GLY A 85 -3.36 6.79 3.56
N ILE A 86 -2.42 6.53 4.46
CA ILE A 86 -1.74 5.23 4.53
C ILE A 86 -1.72 4.69 5.95
N VAL A 87 -2.23 3.48 6.13
CA VAL A 87 -2.12 2.69 7.36
C VAL A 87 -1.37 1.38 7.02
N ALA A 88 -0.10 1.36 7.35
CA ALA A 88 0.80 0.28 6.98
C ALA A 88 0.59 -0.95 7.87
N MET A 89 0.10 -2.05 7.29
CA MET A 89 -0.22 -3.31 7.98
C MET A 89 0.58 -4.51 7.47
N GLY A 90 1.40 -4.33 6.45
CA GLY A 90 2.23 -5.38 5.86
C GLY A 90 3.45 -5.75 6.72
N SER A 91 4.22 -6.73 6.26
CA SER A 91 5.47 -7.15 6.91
C SER A 91 6.65 -6.23 6.61
N GLY A 92 6.73 -5.69 5.39
CA GLY A 92 7.80 -4.79 4.95
C GLY A 92 7.47 -3.32 5.19
N ASN A 93 6.33 -2.90 4.66
CA ASN A 93 5.87 -1.49 4.69
C ASN A 93 6.93 -0.53 4.13
N GLY A 94 7.54 -0.95 3.00
CA GLY A 94 8.70 -0.26 2.41
C GLY A 94 8.40 1.20 2.10
N TYR A 95 7.26 1.45 1.46
CA TYR A 95 6.84 2.81 1.15
C TYR A 95 6.61 3.67 2.39
N ALA A 96 5.86 3.17 3.38
CA ALA A 96 5.59 3.91 4.60
C ALA A 96 6.87 4.27 5.36
N ARG A 97 7.85 3.36 5.38
CA ARG A 97 9.17 3.59 5.99
C ARG A 97 9.98 4.65 5.24
N SER A 98 10.03 4.56 3.91
CA SER A 98 10.76 5.52 3.07
C SER A 98 10.20 6.94 3.22
N GLN A 99 8.88 7.06 3.35
CA GLN A 99 8.18 8.34 3.57
C GLN A 99 8.14 8.77 5.05
N LYS A 100 8.78 8.02 5.96
CA LYS A 100 8.78 8.29 7.41
C LYS A 100 7.37 8.45 7.99
N LEU A 101 6.42 7.65 7.48
CA LEU A 101 5.04 7.62 7.99
C LEU A 101 4.95 6.83 9.29
N PRO A 102 4.03 7.19 10.19
CA PRO A 102 3.80 6.42 11.40
C PRO A 102 3.43 4.98 11.09
N LEU A 103 4.06 4.03 11.80
CA LEU A 103 3.73 2.60 11.71
C LEU A 103 2.75 2.17 12.80
N ASN A 104 2.55 3.00 13.82
CA ASN A 104 1.48 2.82 14.80
C ASN A 104 0.13 3.11 14.14
N PRO A 105 -0.85 2.19 14.15
CA PRO A 105 -2.11 2.36 13.44
C PRO A 105 -2.91 3.60 13.86
N LYS A 106 -2.92 3.93 15.16
CA LYS A 106 -3.64 5.11 15.67
C LYS A 106 -3.03 6.41 15.14
N GLU A 107 -1.71 6.53 15.18
CA GLU A 107 -1.00 7.70 14.66
C GLU A 107 -1.12 7.80 13.14
N ALA A 108 -1.04 6.66 12.44
CA ALA A 108 -1.21 6.59 10.99
C ALA A 108 -2.62 7.04 10.58
N LEU A 109 -3.66 6.55 11.24
CA LEU A 109 -5.05 6.97 11.00
C LEU A 109 -5.25 8.45 11.31
N HIS A 110 -4.74 8.94 12.45
CA HIS A 110 -4.83 10.36 12.78
C HIS A 110 -4.19 11.21 11.69
N ARG A 111 -2.97 10.86 11.25
CA ARG A 111 -2.29 11.54 10.14
C ARG A 111 -3.05 11.42 8.82
N ALA A 112 -3.65 10.26 8.53
CA ALA A 112 -4.43 10.06 7.32
C ALA A 112 -5.68 10.94 7.27
N PHE A 113 -6.32 11.19 8.41
CA PHE A 113 -7.46 12.09 8.50
C PHE A 113 -7.09 13.57 8.51
N THR A 114 -6.02 13.96 9.21
CA THR A 114 -5.73 15.38 9.52
C THR A 114 -4.53 15.95 8.76
N GLY A 115 -3.67 15.11 8.22
CA GLY A 115 -2.44 15.54 7.57
C GLY A 115 -2.68 16.33 6.29
N THR A 116 -1.73 17.21 5.95
CA THR A 116 -1.73 17.93 4.67
C THR A 116 -1.32 17.00 3.56
N ALA A 117 -2.14 16.89 2.52
CA ALA A 117 -1.81 16.17 1.30
C ALA A 117 -0.73 16.92 0.51
N ARG A 118 0.15 16.16 -0.12
CA ARG A 118 1.19 16.70 -1.01
C ARG A 118 1.14 15.93 -2.33
N PRO A 119 1.34 16.60 -3.47
CA PRO A 119 1.55 15.92 -4.73
C PRO A 119 2.73 14.96 -4.63
N MET A 120 2.64 13.85 -5.30
CA MET A 120 3.72 12.90 -5.42
C MET A 120 3.75 12.29 -6.81
N ASP A 121 4.95 12.00 -7.26
CA ASP A 121 5.14 11.32 -8.53
C ASP A 121 4.73 9.84 -8.40
N VAL A 122 4.18 9.31 -9.46
CA VAL A 122 3.91 7.89 -9.62
C VAL A 122 4.78 7.34 -10.74
N CYS A 123 5.31 6.16 -10.53
CA CYS A 123 6.15 5.49 -11.52
C CYS A 123 5.41 4.30 -12.13
N TYR A 124 5.78 3.96 -13.35
CA TYR A 124 5.26 2.80 -14.07
C TYR A 124 6.39 1.90 -14.54
N LEU A 125 6.21 0.61 -14.38
CA LEU A 125 7.01 -0.40 -15.05
C LEU A 125 6.09 -1.09 -16.07
N ASN A 126 6.27 -0.79 -17.35
CA ASN A 126 5.27 -1.01 -18.39
C ASN A 126 3.93 -0.36 -17.93
N ASP A 127 2.85 -1.13 -17.85
CA ASP A 127 1.54 -0.64 -17.43
C ASP A 127 1.25 -0.79 -15.92
N HIS A 128 2.26 -1.18 -15.13
CA HIS A 128 2.11 -1.42 -13.70
C HIS A 128 2.63 -0.24 -12.87
N LEU A 129 1.71 0.41 -12.17
CA LEU A 129 2.03 1.48 -11.22
C LEU A 129 2.78 0.93 -10.01
N PHE A 130 3.80 1.67 -9.58
CA PHE A 130 4.45 1.45 -8.29
C PHE A 130 4.80 2.77 -7.58
N LEU A 131 4.70 2.78 -6.26
CA LEU A 131 4.94 3.96 -5.43
C LEU A 131 6.29 3.95 -4.71
N GLY A 132 6.96 2.87 -4.68
CA GLY A 132 8.23 2.74 -3.96
C GLY A 132 9.35 2.38 -4.89
N THR A 133 9.80 1.14 -4.78
CA THR A 133 10.82 0.56 -5.64
C THR A 133 10.24 -0.55 -6.47
N ALA A 134 10.61 -0.62 -7.73
CA ALA A 134 10.38 -1.77 -8.60
C ALA A 134 11.72 -2.43 -8.88
N GLY A 135 11.79 -3.74 -8.68
CA GLY A 135 12.95 -4.54 -9.02
C GLY A 135 12.75 -5.28 -10.33
N ILE A 136 13.81 -5.43 -11.11
CA ILE A 136 13.84 -6.26 -12.33
C ILE A 136 15.04 -7.19 -12.27
N GLY A 137 14.97 -8.32 -12.97
CA GLY A 137 16.08 -9.27 -13.02
C GLY A 137 16.32 -9.98 -11.72
N PHE A 138 17.54 -9.89 -11.19
CA PHE A 138 17.94 -10.60 -9.98
C PHE A 138 17.06 -10.26 -8.76
N ASP A 139 16.83 -8.97 -8.49
CA ASP A 139 16.03 -8.54 -7.35
C ASP A 139 14.59 -9.05 -7.45
N ALA A 140 13.98 -8.98 -8.64
CA ALA A 140 12.64 -9.50 -8.87
C ALA A 140 12.56 -11.01 -8.64
N ARG A 141 13.57 -11.77 -9.06
CA ARG A 141 13.65 -13.23 -8.84
C ARG A 141 13.76 -13.58 -7.37
N VAL A 142 14.63 -12.89 -6.64
CA VAL A 142 14.77 -13.08 -5.19
C VAL A 142 13.47 -12.75 -4.47
N ALA A 143 12.83 -11.63 -4.80
CA ALA A 143 11.55 -11.24 -4.22
C ALA A 143 10.43 -12.25 -4.51
N TRP A 144 10.36 -12.74 -5.76
CA TRP A 144 9.40 -13.75 -6.21
C TRP A 144 9.56 -15.07 -5.45
N GLU A 145 10.78 -15.60 -5.39
CA GLU A 145 11.07 -16.84 -4.68
C GLU A 145 10.81 -16.72 -3.17
N PHE A 146 11.14 -15.57 -2.60
CA PHE A 146 10.86 -15.30 -1.19
C PHE A 146 9.37 -15.23 -0.90
N ASP A 147 8.58 -14.60 -1.77
CA ASP A 147 7.13 -14.49 -1.58
C ASP A 147 6.41 -15.84 -1.68
N ARG A 148 6.88 -16.73 -2.53
CA ARG A 148 6.38 -18.11 -2.69
C ARG A 148 6.86 -19.06 -1.59
N SER A 149 7.92 -18.70 -0.88
CA SER A 149 8.44 -19.57 0.17
C SER A 149 7.51 -19.60 1.39
N ARG A 150 7.36 -20.79 1.97
CA ARG A 150 6.59 -20.96 3.21
C ARG A 150 7.30 -20.40 4.44
N SER A 151 8.62 -20.25 4.36
CA SER A 151 9.45 -19.73 5.43
C SER A 151 9.70 -18.24 5.27
N ARG A 152 9.43 -17.46 6.30
CA ARG A 152 9.72 -16.03 6.37
C ARG A 152 10.91 -15.79 7.27
N GLY A 153 11.70 -14.76 7.00
CA GLY A 153 12.81 -14.34 7.85
C GLY A 153 14.13 -14.18 7.09
N PHE A 154 15.10 -13.56 7.77
CA PHE A 154 16.38 -13.18 7.20
C PHE A 154 17.17 -14.36 6.61
N TRP A 155 17.26 -15.48 7.30
CA TRP A 155 18.03 -16.65 6.85
C TRP A 155 17.48 -17.29 5.58
N ASN A 156 16.14 -17.32 5.44
CA ASN A 156 15.53 -17.82 4.22
C ASN A 156 15.75 -16.85 3.04
N TYR A 157 15.64 -15.54 3.29
CA TYR A 157 15.97 -14.52 2.30
C TYR A 157 17.43 -14.66 1.82
N LEU A 158 18.38 -14.77 2.75
CA LEU A 158 19.80 -14.94 2.44
C LEU A 158 20.06 -16.21 1.61
N ARG A 159 19.44 -17.33 1.98
CA ARG A 159 19.55 -18.59 1.23
C ARG A 159 19.06 -18.46 -0.21
N ILE A 160 17.91 -17.83 -0.41
CA ILE A 160 17.34 -17.59 -1.73
C ILE A 160 18.26 -16.66 -2.53
N THR A 161 18.73 -15.58 -1.92
CA THR A 161 19.64 -14.63 -2.56
C THR A 161 20.92 -15.31 -3.05
N LEU A 162 21.56 -16.13 -2.20
CA LEU A 162 22.79 -16.87 -2.58
C LEU A 162 22.52 -17.87 -3.72
N LYS A 163 21.36 -18.53 -3.71
CA LYS A 163 20.98 -19.45 -4.79
C LYS A 163 20.78 -18.71 -6.11
N GLU A 164 20.09 -17.58 -6.09
CA GLU A 164 19.78 -16.81 -7.30
C GLU A 164 21.00 -16.07 -7.89
N ILE A 165 22.01 -15.73 -7.06
CA ILE A 165 23.28 -15.16 -7.54
C ILE A 165 23.95 -16.06 -8.58
N LEU A 166 23.96 -17.38 -8.37
CA LEU A 166 24.62 -18.33 -9.28
C LEU A 166 23.95 -18.39 -10.65
N GLY A 167 22.70 -18.00 -10.79
CA GLY A 167 21.95 -17.96 -12.04
C GLY A 167 21.68 -16.56 -12.57
N ALA A 168 22.28 -15.53 -11.98
CA ALA A 168 22.03 -14.15 -12.38
C ALA A 168 22.65 -13.86 -13.76
N GLN A 169 21.82 -13.28 -14.64
CA GLN A 169 22.27 -12.82 -15.96
C GLN A 169 22.04 -11.31 -16.08
N PRO A 170 22.95 -10.59 -16.77
CA PRO A 170 22.78 -9.18 -17.01
C PRO A 170 21.55 -8.92 -17.89
N LEU A 171 20.77 -7.91 -17.51
CA LEU A 171 19.62 -7.45 -18.30
C LEU A 171 19.91 -6.09 -18.91
N ARG A 172 19.48 -5.91 -20.16
CA ARG A 172 19.44 -4.58 -20.78
C ARG A 172 18.09 -3.95 -20.46
N VAL A 173 18.13 -2.74 -19.92
CA VAL A 173 16.95 -1.96 -19.56
C VAL A 173 17.00 -0.63 -20.28
N VAL A 174 15.88 -0.22 -20.84
CA VAL A 174 15.70 1.14 -21.38
C VAL A 174 14.84 1.90 -20.38
N VAL A 175 15.35 3.01 -19.88
CA VAL A 175 14.61 3.90 -18.98
C VAL A 175 14.26 5.16 -19.77
N ASN A 176 12.98 5.44 -19.91
CA ASN A 176 12.47 6.70 -20.45
C ASN A 176 12.00 7.54 -19.25
N ALA A 177 12.56 8.74 -19.13
CA ALA A 177 12.22 9.70 -18.09
C ALA A 177 11.50 10.91 -18.70
#